data_a21fb4624aecc171b0d80fe9d6cfe632
#
_entry.id   a21fb4624aecc171b0d80fe9d6cfe632
#
_cell.length_a   1.000
_cell.length_b   1.000
_cell.length_c   1.000
_cell.angle_alpha   90.00
_cell.angle_beta   90.00
_cell.angle_gamma   90.00
#
_symmetry.space_group_name_H-M   'P 1'
#
loop_
_entity.id
_entity.type
_entity.pdbx_description
1 polymer ?
#
loop_
_entity_poly.entity_id
_entity_poly.type
_entity_poly.pdbx_seq_one_letter_code
_entity_poly.pdbx_strand_id
1 'polypeptide(L)' 'MNETIRNISIQKVKDRPNSYLYKLSLPSWVIETLGISKDDRQIKIIECDNKVVIEKNKI' A
#
# COMPACT_ATOMS: atom_id res chain seq x y z
N MET A 1 5.17 12.41 15.14
CA MET A 1 5.36 11.70 13.88
C MET A 1 4.97 10.25 14.06
N ASN A 2 4.09 9.74 13.22
CA ASN A 2 3.66 8.34 13.29
C ASN A 2 4.60 7.44 12.49
N GLU A 3 4.95 6.31 13.05
CA GLU A 3 5.79 5.34 12.41
C GLU A 3 5.31 3.95 12.78
N THR A 4 5.26 3.05 11.81
CA THR A 4 4.82 1.68 12.02
C THR A 4 5.66 0.74 11.17
N ILE A 5 6.08 -0.36 11.77
CA ILE A 5 6.79 -1.41 11.06
C ILE A 5 5.81 -2.54 10.78
N ARG A 6 5.71 -2.96 9.52
CA ARG A 6 4.85 -4.05 9.09
C ARG A 6 5.61 -5.03 8.22
N ASN A 7 5.26 -6.28 8.31
CA ASN A 7 5.78 -7.31 7.41
C ASN A 7 4.84 -7.45 6.22
N ILE A 8 5.44 -7.57 5.04
CA ILE A 8 4.68 -7.83 3.82
C ILE A 8 4.39 -9.31 3.75
N SER A 9 3.12 -9.65 3.54
CA SER A 9 2.70 -11.03 3.32
C SER A 9 2.98 -11.41 1.87
N ILE A 10 3.69 -12.52 1.67
CA ILE A 10 4.05 -12.99 0.35
C ILE A 10 3.35 -14.32 0.12
N GLN A 11 2.53 -14.39 -0.92
CA GLN A 11 1.79 -15.59 -1.27
C GLN A 11 2.11 -16.01 -2.70
N LYS A 12 2.37 -17.30 -2.88
CA LYS A 12 2.58 -17.85 -4.21
C LYS A 12 1.23 -17.99 -4.91
N VAL A 13 1.16 -17.54 -6.16
CA VAL A 13 -0.04 -17.68 -6.96
C VAL A 13 -0.17 -19.13 -7.42
N LYS A 14 -1.33 -19.75 -7.16
CA LYS A 14 -1.57 -21.17 -7.34
C LYS A 14 -1.31 -21.67 -8.76
N ASP A 15 -1.72 -20.92 -9.77
CA ASP A 15 -1.63 -21.31 -11.16
C ASP A 15 -0.44 -20.70 -11.91
N ARG A 16 0.41 -19.96 -11.21
CA ARG A 16 1.56 -19.29 -11.81
C ARG A 16 2.77 -19.46 -10.89
N PRO A 17 3.58 -20.50 -11.08
CA PRO A 17 4.64 -20.85 -10.13
C PRO A 17 5.70 -19.77 -9.91
N ASN A 18 5.86 -18.83 -10.85
CA ASN A 18 6.85 -17.76 -10.72
C ASN A 18 6.21 -16.40 -10.34
N SER A 19 4.93 -16.43 -9.96
CA SER A 19 4.20 -15.21 -9.59
C SER A 19 3.88 -15.21 -8.11
N TYR A 20 4.02 -14.04 -7.49
CA TYR A 20 3.75 -13.85 -6.07
C TYR A 20 2.79 -12.70 -5.86
N LEU A 21 1.94 -12.84 -4.87
CA LEU A 21 1.03 -11.77 -4.44
C LEU A 21 1.58 -11.19 -3.15
N TYR A 22 1.72 -9.88 -3.13
CA TYR A 22 2.23 -9.16 -1.98
C TYR A 22 1.10 -8.38 -1.31
N LYS A 23 0.95 -8.55 -0.01
CA LYS A 23 -0.08 -7.86 0.75
C LYS A 23 0.53 -7.10 1.91
N LEU A 24 0.04 -5.91 2.13
CA LEU A 24 0.48 -5.07 3.22
C LEU A 24 -0.75 -4.59 4.00
N SER A 25 -0.73 -4.82 5.31
CA SER A 25 -1.76 -4.31 6.19
C SER A 25 -1.41 -2.89 6.63
N LEU A 26 -2.29 -1.95 6.37
CA LEU A 26 -2.07 -0.55 6.72
C LEU A 26 -2.79 -0.22 8.04
N PRO A 27 -2.10 0.47 8.96
CA PRO A 27 -2.76 0.93 10.18
C PRO A 27 -3.77 2.04 9.86
N SER A 28 -4.75 2.18 10.73
CA SER A 28 -5.84 3.14 10.51
C SER A 28 -5.34 4.58 10.37
N TRP A 29 -4.28 4.95 11.08
CA TRP A 29 -3.77 6.32 11.01
C TRP A 29 -3.26 6.68 9.60
N VAL A 30 -2.77 5.69 8.84
CA VAL A 30 -2.36 5.90 7.45
C VAL A 30 -3.58 6.25 6.58
N ILE A 31 -4.66 5.52 6.76
CA ILE A 31 -5.91 5.74 6.03
C ILE A 31 -6.48 7.12 6.35
N GLU A 32 -6.46 7.51 7.61
CA GLU A 32 -6.94 8.82 8.04
C GLU A 32 -6.08 9.95 7.49
N THR A 33 -4.76 9.78 7.53
CA THR A 33 -3.83 10.79 7.02
C THR A 33 -3.98 10.99 5.52
N LEU A 34 -4.21 9.90 4.78
CA LEU A 34 -4.41 9.98 3.32
C LEU A 34 -5.81 10.48 2.95
N GLY A 35 -6.75 10.45 3.89
CA GLY A 35 -8.12 10.87 3.62
C GLY A 35 -8.89 9.89 2.74
N ILE A 36 -8.61 8.62 2.89
CA ILE A 36 -9.27 7.57 2.12
C ILE A 36 -10.62 7.22 2.74
N SER A 37 -11.64 7.07 1.90
CA SER A 37 -12.98 6.65 2.31
C SER A 37 -13.51 5.59 1.36
N LYS A 38 -14.71 5.08 1.64
CA LYS A 38 -15.35 4.09 0.78
C LYS A 38 -15.55 4.60 -0.65
N ASP A 39 -15.80 5.88 -0.80
CA ASP A 39 -16.10 6.49 -2.10
C ASP A 39 -14.86 7.08 -2.77
N ASP A 40 -13.75 7.15 -2.05
CA ASP A 40 -12.54 7.78 -2.53
C ASP A 40 -11.34 6.97 -2.06
N ARG A 41 -11.05 5.91 -2.82
CA ARG A 41 -10.08 4.87 -2.43
C ARG A 41 -8.86 4.80 -3.33
N GLN A 42 -8.73 5.66 -4.30
CA GLN A 42 -7.59 5.61 -5.20
C GLN A 42 -6.36 6.20 -4.54
N ILE A 43 -5.25 5.49 -4.67
CA ILE A 43 -3.95 5.95 -4.22
C ILE A 43 -3.00 6.02 -5.39
N LYS A 44 -1.99 6.84 -5.24
CA LYS A 44 -0.93 6.99 -6.21
C LYS A 44 0.37 6.49 -5.57
N ILE A 45 1.06 5.61 -6.25
CA ILE A 45 2.31 5.03 -5.76
C ILE A 45 3.44 5.55 -6.63
N ILE A 46 4.43 6.18 -6.01
CA ILE A 46 5.52 6.86 -6.71
C ILE A 46 6.86 6.29 -6.24
N GLU A 47 7.72 5.95 -7.19
CA GLU A 47 9.10 5.60 -6.89
C GLU A 47 9.98 6.85 -7.03
N CYS A 48 10.77 7.13 -6.00
CA CYS A 48 11.65 8.29 -5.99
C CYS A 48 12.85 8.02 -5.07
N ASP A 49 14.06 8.13 -5.59
CA ASP A 49 15.32 8.01 -4.83
C ASP A 49 15.39 6.77 -3.95
N ASN A 50 15.07 5.59 -4.50
CA ASN A 50 15.04 4.31 -3.80
C ASN A 50 13.99 4.24 -2.69
N LYS A 51 13.00 5.10 -2.75
CA LYS A 51 11.87 5.12 -1.83
C LYS A 51 10.57 4.98 -2.60
N VAL A 52 9.56 4.49 -1.91
CA VAL A 52 8.20 4.45 -2.45
C VAL A 52 7.33 5.37 -1.63
N VAL A 53 6.65 6.27 -2.30
CA VAL A 53 5.73 7.22 -1.68
C VAL A 53 4.31 6.86 -2.08
N ILE A 54 3.42 6.83 -1.10
CA ILE A 54 2.00 6.57 -1.33
C ILE A 54 1.22 7.83 -0.98
N GLU A 55 0.44 8.30 -1.93
CA GLU A 55 -0.38 9.50 -1.77
C GLU A 55 -1.81 9.20 -2.19
N LYS A 56 -2.73 10.01 -1.72
CA LYS A 56 -4.09 9.97 -2.24
C LYS A 56 -4.09 10.50 -3.67
N ASN A 57 -4.75 9.77 -4.57
CA ASN A 57 -4.86 10.22 -5.95
C ASN A 57 -5.96 11.29 -6.05
N LYS A 58 -5.55 12.50 -6.35
CA LYS A 58 -6.50 13.60 -6.60
C LYS A 58 -6.82 13.62 -8.09
N ILE A 59 -8.09 13.52 -8.37
CA ILE A 59 -8.60 13.58 -9.73
C ILE A 59 -8.98 15.02 -10.07
#